data_08d14e0378a73ca457cb538e2c0577d1
#
_entry.id   08d14e0378a73ca457cb538e2c0577d1
#
_cell.length_a   1.000
_cell.length_b   1.000
_cell.length_c   1.000
_cell.angle_alpha   90.00
_cell.angle_beta   90.00
_cell.angle_gamma   90.00
#
_symmetry.space_group_name_H-M   'P 1'
#
loop_
_entity.id
_entity.type
_entity.pdbx_description
1 polymer ?
#
loop_
_entity_poly.entity_id
_entity_poly.type
_entity_poly.pdbx_seq_one_letter_code
_entity_poly.pdbx_strand_id
1 'polypeptide(L)' 'MSETLMILPASDTRDIRLVRVPDDYETHEAFRHVTGLIAAVEEQDPNCEPDDIVADLEDHGFETVEFILGPTLS' A
#
# COMPACT_ATOMS: atom_id res chain seq x y z
N MET A 1 -14.37 -16.95 -1.55
CA MET A 1 -13.05 -16.55 -1.09
C MET A 1 -13.06 -15.05 -0.85
N SER A 2 -12.45 -14.62 0.23
CA SER A 2 -12.43 -13.20 0.58
C SER A 2 -11.17 -12.54 0.02
N GLU A 3 -11.33 -11.31 -0.46
CA GLU A 3 -10.21 -10.49 -0.86
C GLU A 3 -9.66 -9.78 0.37
N THR A 4 -8.34 -9.70 0.44
CA THR A 4 -7.68 -8.94 1.50
C THR A 4 -7.18 -7.64 0.91
N LEU A 5 -7.60 -6.53 1.50
CA LEU A 5 -7.18 -5.20 1.07
C LEU A 5 -6.31 -4.60 2.16
N MET A 6 -5.29 -3.85 1.74
CA MET A 6 -4.39 -3.17 2.66
C MET A 6 -4.46 -1.67 2.42
N ILE A 7 -4.68 -0.93 3.50
CA ILE A 7 -4.66 0.53 3.44
C ILE A 7 -3.25 1.00 3.77
N LEU A 8 -2.70 1.84 2.91
CA LEU A 8 -1.41 2.48 3.15
C LEU A 8 -1.67 3.89 3.65
N PRO A 9 -1.68 4.09 4.97
CA PRO A 9 -2.00 5.39 5.53
C PRO A 9 -0.89 6.41 5.27
N ALA A 10 -1.27 7.66 5.25
CA ALA A 10 -0.34 8.76 5.06
C ALA A 10 -0.79 9.95 5.90
N SER A 11 0.14 10.86 6.17
CA SER A 11 -0.17 12.08 6.93
C SER A 11 -1.18 12.95 6.20
N ASP A 12 -1.08 13.01 4.88
CA ASP A 12 -2.06 13.72 4.04
C ASP A 12 -3.06 12.69 3.53
N THR A 13 -4.35 12.93 3.77
CA THR A 13 -5.40 11.99 3.36
C THR A 13 -5.42 11.76 1.85
N ARG A 14 -4.93 12.71 1.05
CA ARG A 14 -4.86 12.58 -0.40
C ARG A 14 -3.80 11.56 -0.83
N ASP A 15 -2.87 11.24 0.04
CA ASP A 15 -1.78 10.32 -0.26
C ASP A 15 -2.08 8.89 0.19
N ILE A 16 -3.23 8.67 0.82
CA ILE A 16 -3.65 7.33 1.23
C ILE A 16 -3.90 6.47 -0.01
N ARG A 17 -3.39 5.24 0.02
CA ARG A 17 -3.56 4.29 -1.09
C ARG A 17 -4.13 2.99 -0.57
N LEU A 18 -4.85 2.31 -1.44
CA LEU A 18 -5.47 1.02 -1.14
C LEU A 18 -4.97 0.01 -2.17
N VAL A 19 -4.48 -1.13 -1.68
CA VAL A 19 -3.99 -2.18 -2.56
C VAL A 19 -4.63 -3.51 -2.19
N ARG A 20 -4.78 -4.38 -3.20
CA ARG A 20 -5.24 -5.74 -2.99
C ARG A 20 -4.03 -6.62 -2.73
N VAL A 21 -4.07 -7.38 -1.65
CA VAL A 21 -2.99 -8.29 -1.27
C VAL A 21 -3.15 -9.59 -2.07
N PRO A 22 -2.07 -10.08 -2.70
CA PRO A 22 -2.13 -11.38 -3.39
C PRO A 22 -2.48 -12.52 -2.44
N ASP A 23 -3.17 -13.53 -2.95
CA ASP A 23 -3.59 -14.68 -2.16
C ASP A 23 -2.41 -15.48 -1.60
N ASP A 24 -1.24 -15.33 -2.19
CA ASP A 24 -0.02 -16.02 -1.77
C ASP A 24 0.53 -15.53 -0.43
N TYR A 25 0.04 -14.38 0.04
CA TYR A 25 0.53 -13.79 1.28
C TYR A 25 -0.51 -13.91 2.37
N GLU A 26 -0.06 -14.27 3.57
CA GLU A 26 -0.87 -14.11 4.77
C GLU A 26 -0.77 -12.65 5.22
N THR A 27 -1.70 -12.22 6.08
CA THR A 27 -1.79 -10.82 6.52
C THR A 27 -0.45 -10.31 7.06
N HIS A 28 0.18 -11.06 7.95
CA HIS A 28 1.44 -10.63 8.55
C HIS A 28 2.61 -10.65 7.54
N GLU A 29 2.59 -11.58 6.60
CA GLU A 29 3.61 -11.63 5.56
C GLU A 29 3.50 -10.43 4.63
N ALA A 30 2.27 -10.09 4.24
CA ALA A 30 2.01 -8.93 3.40
C ALA A 30 2.47 -7.65 4.11
N PHE A 31 2.16 -7.51 5.39
CA PHE A 31 2.57 -6.36 6.17
C PHE A 31 4.08 -6.21 6.20
N ARG A 32 4.79 -7.31 6.46
CA ARG A 32 6.26 -7.31 6.48
C ARG A 32 6.85 -6.95 5.13
N HIS A 33 6.30 -7.54 4.07
CA HIS A 33 6.80 -7.33 2.72
C HIS A 33 6.65 -5.86 2.33
N VAL A 34 5.48 -5.29 2.56
CA VAL A 34 5.21 -3.89 2.24
C VAL A 34 6.07 -2.96 3.09
N THR A 35 6.23 -3.26 4.38
CA THR A 35 7.07 -2.47 5.26
C THR A 35 8.52 -2.43 4.75
N GLY A 36 9.05 -3.59 4.37
CA GLY A 36 10.41 -3.67 3.85
C GLY A 36 10.57 -2.94 2.53
N LEU A 37 9.57 -3.05 1.65
CA LEU A 37 9.60 -2.37 0.36
C LEU A 37 9.56 -0.86 0.54
N ILE A 38 8.69 -0.35 1.41
CA ILE A 38 8.61 1.09 1.69
C ILE A 38 9.94 1.59 2.21
N ALA A 39 10.54 0.87 3.16
CA ALA A 39 11.82 1.27 3.72
C ALA A 39 12.91 1.32 2.63
N ALA A 40 12.93 0.33 1.74
CA ALA A 40 13.92 0.28 0.67
C ALA A 40 13.76 1.44 -0.31
N VAL A 41 12.51 1.74 -0.70
CA VAL A 41 12.25 2.84 -1.63
C VAL A 41 12.62 4.17 -1.00
N GLU A 42 12.26 4.39 0.26
CA GLU A 42 12.58 5.63 0.97
C GLU A 42 14.07 5.80 1.15
N GLU A 43 14.80 4.71 1.34
CA GLU A 43 16.25 4.76 1.47
C GLU A 43 16.92 5.16 0.17
N GLN A 44 16.40 4.67 -0.96
CA GLN A 44 16.94 5.00 -2.28
C GLN A 44 16.55 6.40 -2.73
N ASP A 45 15.34 6.83 -2.37
CA ASP A 45 14.81 8.13 -2.75
C ASP A 45 13.99 8.72 -1.60
N PRO A 46 14.62 9.55 -0.75
CA PRO A 46 13.91 10.17 0.38
C PRO A 46 12.74 11.06 -0.04
N ASN A 47 12.69 11.47 -1.31
CA ASN A 47 11.61 12.30 -1.82
C ASN A 47 10.59 11.49 -2.61
N CYS A 48 10.59 10.16 -2.47
CA CYS A 48 9.64 9.33 -3.20
C CYS A 48 8.20 9.68 -2.84
N GLU A 49 7.34 9.54 -3.83
CA GLU A 49 5.91 9.77 -3.64
C GLU A 49 5.19 8.45 -3.38
N PRO A 50 3.98 8.49 -2.80
CA PRO A 50 3.19 7.26 -2.61
C PRO A 50 3.00 6.47 -3.90
N ASP A 51 2.88 7.12 -5.04
CA ASP A 51 2.71 6.45 -6.32
C ASP A 51 3.95 5.63 -6.71
N ASP A 52 5.13 6.07 -6.30
CA ASP A 52 6.37 5.31 -6.55
C ASP A 52 6.35 3.99 -5.77
N ILE A 53 5.88 4.04 -4.54
CA ILE A 53 5.76 2.85 -3.70
C ILE A 53 4.72 1.89 -4.28
N VAL A 54 3.59 2.43 -4.71
CA VAL A 54 2.52 1.63 -5.31
C VAL A 54 3.00 0.96 -6.60
N ALA A 55 3.77 1.68 -7.43
CA ALA A 55 4.32 1.11 -8.65
C ALA A 55 5.21 -0.09 -8.36
N ASP A 56 6.05 0.00 -7.33
CA ASP A 56 6.88 -1.13 -6.92
C ASP A 56 6.03 -2.30 -6.40
N LEU A 57 4.98 -2.00 -5.64
CA LEU A 57 4.07 -3.03 -5.16
C LEU A 57 3.37 -3.75 -6.30
N GLU A 58 3.01 -3.03 -7.36
CA GLU A 58 2.38 -3.66 -8.53
C GLU A 58 3.33 -4.66 -9.18
N ASP A 59 4.63 -4.37 -9.20
CA ASP A 59 5.63 -5.30 -9.72
C ASP A 59 5.73 -6.57 -8.87
N HIS A 60 5.30 -6.50 -7.61
CA HIS A 60 5.30 -7.63 -6.69
C HIS A 60 3.96 -8.35 -6.60
N GLY A 61 3.02 -8.02 -7.49
CA GLY A 61 1.74 -8.71 -7.56
C GLY A 61 0.61 -8.05 -6.80
N PHE A 62 0.87 -6.95 -6.11
CA PHE A 62 -0.18 -6.18 -5.46
C PHE A 62 -0.92 -5.35 -6.51
N GLU A 63 -2.22 -5.17 -6.34
CA GLU A 63 -3.01 -4.39 -7.27
C GLU A 63 -3.55 -3.13 -6.59
N THR A 64 -3.44 -2.00 -7.28
CA THR A 64 -4.03 -0.75 -6.80
C THR A 64 -5.54 -0.81 -6.93
N VAL A 65 -6.25 -0.39 -5.88
CA VAL A 65 -7.71 -0.37 -5.86
C VAL A 65 -8.16 1.08 -5.73
N GLU A 66 -9.07 1.49 -6.61
CA GLU A 66 -9.64 2.83 -6.52
C GLU A 66 -10.64 2.90 -5.39
N PHE A 67 -10.65 4.01 -4.68
CA PHE A 67 -11.59 4.26 -3.60
C PHE A 67 -11.78 5.75 -3.42
N ILE A 68 -12.85 6.10 -2.74
CA ILE A 68 -13.05 7.50 -2.31
C ILE A 68 -12.97 7.53 -0.80
N LEU A 69 -12.35 8.60 -0.30
CA LEU A 69 -12.27 8.82 1.14
C LEU A 69 -13.57 9.46 1.59
N GLY A 70 -14.34 8.72 2.38
CA GLY A 70 -15.60 9.20 2.89
C GLY A 70 -15.44 10.18 4.06
N PRO A 71 -16.54 10.71 4.55
CA PRO A 71 -16.49 11.59 5.72
C PRO A 71 -16.06 10.83 6.96
N THR A 72 -15.48 11.55 7.91
CA THR A 72 -15.05 10.97 9.17
C THR A 72 -16.25 10.57 10.01
N LEU A 73 -16.22 9.36 10.54
CA LEU A 73 -17.22 8.91 11.49
C LEU A 73 -16.95 9.54 12.85
N SER A 74 -18.00 9.94 13.52
CA SER A 74 -17.89 10.55 14.85
C SER A 74 -18.54 9.67 15.92
#